data_87ba24c753087cf683c48ee0fe0b7f98
#
_entry.id   87ba24c753087cf683c48ee0fe0b7f98
#
_cell.length_a   1.000
_cell.length_b   1.000
_cell.length_c   1.000
_cell.angle_alpha   90.00
_cell.angle_beta   90.00
_cell.angle_gamma   90.00
#
_symmetry.space_group_name_H-M   'P 1'
#
loop_
_entity.id
_entity.type
_entity.pdbx_description
1 polymer ?
#
loop_
_entity_poly.entity_id
_entity_poly.type
_entity_poly.pdbx_seq_one_letter_code
_entity_poly.pdbx_strand_id
1 'polypeptide(L)'
;MSVTTSIQKRISLKMRKYEDGAETKTPSFPGRRASASRSAVERTLALSPPIVLALLLLVGWYLGATYGHVPSLFLPAPADVLTSLSNGFSSGILLNAALVTAQESILGFLLALVVALPLGYGLAKSRLLAAAVQPYLAAGQAIPAIVIAPLLVIWLGPGLLPNVILCMLIVLFPIVITTILGVQTIDQTLTDAARVEGASGWPLLTYIEFPLALPAVLAGIRTGLTLSVMGAVVGEFVSGGDQGLGALVQIAKEQYDTPSLFAALVILAALAALYYAVSWLLVKLAEAVY
;
A
#
# COMPACT_ATOMS: atom_id res chain seq x y z
N MET A 1 -66.32 17.67 -37.85
CA MET A 1 -65.80 18.36 -36.64
C MET A 1 -65.87 17.52 -35.37
N SER A 2 -65.84 16.19 -35.41
CA SER A 2 -66.06 15.38 -34.19
C SER A 2 -64.94 14.41 -33.79
N VAL A 3 -63.95 14.16 -34.61
CA VAL A 3 -62.88 13.18 -34.29
C VAL A 3 -61.72 13.81 -33.54
N THR A 4 -61.39 15.06 -33.86
CA THR A 4 -60.27 15.78 -33.21
C THR A 4 -60.53 16.11 -31.75
N THR A 5 -61.77 16.41 -31.42
CA THR A 5 -62.18 16.72 -30.01
C THR A 5 -62.16 15.48 -29.11
N SER A 6 -62.43 14.30 -29.67
CA SER A 6 -62.38 13.01 -28.95
C SER A 6 -60.94 12.58 -28.61
N ILE A 7 -60.02 12.83 -29.52
CA ILE A 7 -58.58 12.50 -29.36
C ILE A 7 -57.94 13.43 -28.29
N GLN A 8 -58.23 14.75 -28.37
CA GLN A 8 -57.70 15.71 -27.39
C GLN A 8 -58.21 15.41 -25.96
N LYS A 9 -59.49 14.99 -25.83
CA LYS A 9 -60.05 14.61 -24.52
C LYS A 9 -59.45 13.31 -23.94
N ARG A 10 -59.05 12.37 -24.80
CA ARG A 10 -58.35 11.15 -24.37
C ARG A 10 -56.91 11.41 -23.98
N ILE A 11 -56.22 12.33 -24.64
CA ILE A 11 -54.84 12.73 -24.28
C ILE A 11 -54.85 13.49 -22.96
N SER A 12 -55.76 14.44 -22.74
CA SER A 12 -55.82 15.19 -21.51
C SER A 12 -56.20 14.33 -20.29
N LEU A 13 -57.07 13.31 -20.45
CA LEU A 13 -57.39 12.36 -19.42
C LEU A 13 -56.23 11.41 -19.10
N LYS A 14 -55.42 11.02 -20.08
CA LYS A 14 -54.19 10.25 -19.85
C LYS A 14 -53.10 11.06 -19.15
N MET A 15 -52.95 12.32 -19.50
CA MET A 15 -51.94 13.22 -18.84
C MET A 15 -52.34 13.47 -17.41
N ARG A 16 -53.65 13.73 -17.13
CA ARG A 16 -54.11 13.92 -15.75
C ARG A 16 -53.93 12.66 -14.87
N LYS A 17 -54.10 11.47 -15.44
CA LYS A 17 -53.87 10.21 -14.72
C LYS A 17 -52.38 9.92 -14.50
N TYR A 18 -51.49 10.54 -15.28
CA TYR A 18 -50.05 10.51 -15.06
C TYR A 18 -49.60 11.52 -14.00
N GLU A 19 -50.26 12.68 -13.93
CA GLU A 19 -50.03 13.70 -12.88
C GLU A 19 -50.57 13.27 -11.51
N ASP A 20 -51.72 12.66 -11.42
CA ASP A 20 -52.30 12.13 -10.17
C ASP A 20 -51.60 10.84 -9.66
N GLY A 21 -50.86 10.13 -10.56
CA GLY A 21 -50.05 8.96 -10.19
C GLY A 21 -48.58 9.29 -9.84
N ALA A 22 -48.20 10.51 -10.10
CA ALA A 22 -46.87 11.06 -9.75
C ALA A 22 -46.96 11.88 -8.44
N GLU A 23 -47.64 11.36 -7.42
CA GLU A 23 -47.22 11.69 -6.05
C GLU A 23 -45.74 11.24 -5.98
N THR A 24 -44.88 12.18 -6.25
CA THR A 24 -43.44 12.08 -6.07
C THR A 24 -43.17 11.63 -4.63
N LYS A 25 -43.09 10.32 -4.41
CA LYS A 25 -42.20 9.81 -3.39
C LYS A 25 -40.82 10.29 -3.81
N THR A 26 -40.45 11.51 -3.42
CA THR A 26 -39.05 11.91 -3.38
C THR A 26 -38.33 10.74 -2.74
N PRO A 27 -37.38 10.09 -3.45
CA PRO A 27 -36.52 9.12 -2.80
C PRO A 27 -35.86 9.90 -1.67
N SER A 28 -36.22 9.59 -0.42
CA SER A 28 -35.48 10.03 0.73
C SER A 28 -34.10 9.40 0.56
N PHE A 29 -33.17 10.15 -0.05
CA PHE A 29 -31.76 9.82 0.05
C PHE A 29 -31.53 9.63 1.55
N PRO A 30 -31.03 8.47 1.99
CA PRO A 30 -30.65 8.30 3.37
C PRO A 30 -29.69 9.45 3.66
N GLY A 31 -30.17 10.41 4.46
CA GLY A 31 -29.40 11.60 4.79
C GLY A 31 -28.02 11.12 5.17
N ARG A 32 -27.01 11.70 4.55
CA ARG A 32 -25.61 11.58 4.91
C ARG A 32 -25.61 11.65 6.43
N ARG A 33 -25.57 10.48 7.10
CA ARG A 33 -25.47 10.43 8.55
C ARG A 33 -24.24 11.25 8.83
N ALA A 34 -24.45 12.44 9.39
CA ALA A 34 -23.39 13.25 9.92
C ALA A 34 -22.47 12.28 10.64
N SER A 35 -21.19 12.31 10.30
CA SER A 35 -20.18 11.53 11.00
C SER A 35 -20.25 12.04 12.42
N ALA A 36 -21.07 11.35 13.24
CA ALA A 36 -21.16 11.62 14.65
C ALA A 36 -19.70 11.54 15.12
N SER A 37 -19.20 12.64 15.71
CA SER A 37 -17.88 12.65 16.31
C SER A 37 -17.88 11.46 17.25
N ARG A 38 -17.13 10.42 16.89
CA ARG A 38 -16.98 9.22 17.73
C ARG A 38 -16.59 9.73 19.09
N SER A 39 -17.40 9.44 20.10
CA SER A 39 -17.12 9.88 21.46
C SER A 39 -15.73 9.40 21.87
N ALA A 40 -15.04 10.12 22.75
CA ALA A 40 -13.72 9.71 23.22
C ALA A 40 -13.72 8.26 23.73
N VAL A 41 -14.84 7.82 24.29
CA VAL A 41 -15.11 6.44 24.74
C VAL A 41 -15.12 5.44 23.59
N GLU A 42 -15.70 5.76 22.43
CA GLU A 42 -15.67 4.89 21.25
C GLU A 42 -14.27 4.80 20.64
N ARG A 43 -13.48 5.86 20.72
CA ARG A 43 -12.05 5.85 20.29
C ARG A 43 -11.18 5.01 21.22
N THR A 44 -11.39 5.07 22.53
CA THR A 44 -10.67 4.23 23.49
C THR A 44 -11.08 2.77 23.39
N LEU A 45 -12.38 2.47 23.17
CA LEU A 45 -12.86 1.11 22.90
C LEU A 45 -12.36 0.55 21.56
N ALA A 46 -12.14 1.38 20.54
CA ALA A 46 -11.57 0.95 19.26
C ALA A 46 -10.06 0.70 19.31
N LEU A 47 -9.33 1.33 20.22
CA LEU A 47 -7.89 1.13 20.41
C LEU A 47 -7.57 0.00 21.40
N SER A 48 -8.54 -0.39 22.26
CA SER A 48 -8.32 -1.42 23.29
C SER A 48 -8.03 -2.82 22.72
N PRO A 49 -8.70 -3.34 21.68
CA PRO A 49 -8.45 -4.69 21.17
C PRO A 49 -7.01 -4.91 20.67
N PRO A 50 -6.42 -4.06 19.84
CA PRO A 50 -5.05 -4.27 19.38
C PRO A 50 -4.02 -4.14 20.52
N ILE A 51 -4.25 -3.24 21.48
CA ILE A 51 -3.36 -3.10 22.65
C ILE A 51 -3.44 -4.34 23.55
N VAL A 52 -4.66 -4.82 23.83
CA VAL A 52 -4.87 -6.04 24.63
C VAL A 52 -4.21 -7.24 23.95
N LEU A 53 -4.38 -7.39 22.62
CA LEU A 53 -3.73 -8.46 21.86
C LEU A 53 -2.20 -8.36 21.94
N ALA A 54 -1.63 -7.17 21.77
CA ALA A 54 -0.19 -6.95 21.88
C ALA A 54 0.33 -7.31 23.29
N LEU A 55 -0.38 -6.93 24.34
CA LEU A 55 -0.02 -7.29 25.71
C LEU A 55 -0.12 -8.80 25.95
N LEU A 56 -1.18 -9.45 25.44
CA LEU A 56 -1.32 -10.91 25.54
C LEU A 56 -0.18 -11.63 24.82
N LEU A 57 0.24 -11.17 23.64
CA LEU A 57 1.37 -11.73 22.91
C LEU A 57 2.69 -11.53 23.68
N LEU A 58 2.93 -10.36 24.25
CA LEU A 58 4.11 -10.09 25.07
C LEU A 58 4.15 -10.94 26.33
N VAL A 59 3.01 -11.08 27.03
CA VAL A 59 2.88 -11.96 28.20
C VAL A 59 3.10 -13.41 27.79
N GLY A 60 2.50 -13.86 26.70
CA GLY A 60 2.70 -15.22 26.18
C GLY A 60 4.17 -15.48 25.82
N TRP A 61 4.85 -14.53 25.20
CA TRP A 61 6.28 -14.61 24.92
C TRP A 61 7.09 -14.69 26.21
N TYR A 62 6.85 -13.80 27.18
CA TYR A 62 7.53 -13.81 28.47
C TYR A 62 7.35 -15.13 29.21
N LEU A 63 6.11 -15.63 29.31
CA LEU A 63 5.80 -16.91 29.97
C LEU A 63 6.44 -18.09 29.23
N GLY A 64 6.40 -18.10 27.90
CA GLY A 64 7.01 -19.14 27.07
C GLY A 64 8.53 -19.19 27.22
N ALA A 65 9.20 -18.03 27.25
CA ALA A 65 10.64 -17.94 27.44
C ALA A 65 11.09 -18.29 28.87
N THR A 66 10.28 -17.93 29.91
CA THR A 66 10.67 -18.09 31.29
C THR A 66 10.27 -19.46 31.86
N TYR A 67 9.06 -19.93 31.57
CA TYR A 67 8.47 -21.15 32.16
C TYR A 67 8.30 -22.29 31.15
N GLY A 68 8.38 -22.03 29.84
CA GLY A 68 8.15 -23.02 28.81
C GLY A 68 9.29 -24.01 28.57
N HIS A 69 10.41 -23.94 29.33
CA HIS A 69 11.62 -24.75 29.14
C HIS A 69 12.16 -24.74 27.70
N VAL A 70 11.82 -23.69 26.95
CA VAL A 70 12.33 -23.50 25.59
C VAL A 70 13.76 -22.99 25.67
N PRO A 71 14.74 -23.64 25.02
CA PRO A 71 16.11 -23.11 25.01
C PRO A 71 16.15 -21.69 24.46
N SER A 72 16.97 -20.82 25.08
CA SER A 72 17.14 -19.40 24.69
C SER A 72 17.56 -19.22 23.23
N LEU A 73 18.15 -20.25 22.64
CA LEU A 73 18.48 -20.33 21.22
C LEU A 73 17.23 -20.22 20.32
N PHE A 74 16.09 -20.75 20.74
CA PHE A 74 14.85 -20.71 19.95
C PHE A 74 13.95 -19.53 20.36
N LEU A 75 13.90 -19.23 21.66
CA LEU A 75 13.06 -18.18 22.19
C LEU A 75 13.82 -17.41 23.29
N PRO A 76 14.49 -16.29 22.91
CA PRO A 76 15.23 -15.48 23.87
C PRO A 76 14.28 -14.80 24.84
N ALA A 77 14.74 -14.55 26.07
CA ALA A 77 13.95 -13.79 27.02
C ALA A 77 13.80 -12.32 26.54
N PRO A 78 12.65 -11.68 26.76
CA PRO A 78 12.46 -10.27 26.41
C PRO A 78 13.54 -9.34 26.99
N ALA A 79 14.08 -9.65 28.18
CA ALA A 79 15.16 -8.90 28.80
C ALA A 79 16.47 -8.96 27.99
N ASP A 80 16.81 -10.13 27.42
CA ASP A 80 18.00 -10.31 26.58
C ASP A 80 17.88 -9.52 25.28
N VAL A 81 16.67 -9.53 24.68
CA VAL A 81 16.39 -8.73 23.47
C VAL A 81 16.49 -7.24 23.77
N LEU A 82 15.97 -6.75 24.91
CA LEU A 82 16.11 -5.35 25.33
C LEU A 82 17.57 -4.97 25.57
N THR A 83 18.37 -5.87 26.14
CA THR A 83 19.80 -5.65 26.32
C THR A 83 20.52 -5.57 24.98
N SER A 84 20.22 -6.46 24.02
CA SER A 84 20.77 -6.42 22.67
C SER A 84 20.34 -5.15 21.91
N LEU A 85 19.09 -4.70 22.06
CA LEU A 85 18.61 -3.42 21.52
C LEU A 85 19.43 -2.25 22.11
N SER A 86 19.56 -2.17 23.43
CA SER A 86 20.32 -1.11 24.10
C SER A 86 21.78 -1.07 23.66
N ASN A 87 22.44 -2.21 23.59
CA ASN A 87 23.83 -2.34 23.15
C ASN A 87 23.97 -1.98 21.65
N GLY A 88 23.06 -2.44 20.82
CA GLY A 88 23.07 -2.16 19.39
C GLY A 88 22.82 -0.68 19.05
N PHE A 89 21.99 0.01 19.86
CA PHE A 89 21.82 1.46 19.75
C PHE A 89 23.01 2.24 20.28
N SER A 90 23.56 1.87 21.42
CA SER A 90 24.72 2.56 22.02
C SER A 90 25.98 2.40 21.18
N SER A 91 26.17 1.28 20.51
CA SER A 91 27.25 1.05 19.57
C SER A 91 27.01 1.69 18.20
N GLY A 92 25.80 2.16 17.90
CA GLY A 92 25.41 2.71 16.61
C GLY A 92 25.15 1.66 15.51
N ILE A 93 25.39 0.38 15.78
CA ILE A 93 25.26 -0.69 14.78
C ILE A 93 23.82 -0.80 14.26
N LEU A 94 22.84 -0.85 15.15
CA LEU A 94 21.42 -0.94 14.78
C LEU A 94 20.93 0.30 14.02
N LEU A 95 21.40 1.49 14.44
CA LEU A 95 21.02 2.73 13.77
C LEU A 95 21.58 2.79 12.34
N ASN A 96 22.86 2.47 12.18
CA ASN A 96 23.50 2.45 10.86
C ASN A 96 22.83 1.42 9.93
N ALA A 97 22.55 0.22 10.43
CA ALA A 97 21.86 -0.80 9.67
C ALA A 97 20.43 -0.36 9.28
N ALA A 98 19.68 0.25 10.20
CA ALA A 98 18.36 0.79 9.90
C ALA A 98 18.40 1.89 8.83
N LEU A 99 19.41 2.77 8.85
CA LEU A 99 19.58 3.82 7.84
C LEU A 99 19.90 3.23 6.47
N VAL A 100 20.74 2.19 6.39
CA VAL A 100 21.05 1.51 5.12
C VAL A 100 19.79 0.87 4.52
N THR A 101 19.08 0.05 5.31
CA THR A 101 17.81 -0.55 4.87
C THR A 101 16.76 0.50 4.47
N ALA A 102 16.68 1.61 5.22
CA ALA A 102 15.80 2.72 4.87
C ALA A 102 16.21 3.40 3.57
N GLN A 103 17.50 3.62 3.35
CA GLN A 103 18.02 4.21 2.11
C GLN A 103 17.69 3.32 0.90
N GLU A 104 17.97 2.02 0.97
CA GLU A 104 17.70 1.06 -0.08
C GLU A 104 16.21 0.99 -0.43
N SER A 105 15.38 0.85 0.61
CA SER A 105 13.93 0.75 0.44
C SER A 105 13.30 2.02 -0.13
N ILE A 106 13.72 3.22 0.32
CA ILE A 106 13.22 4.49 -0.20
C ILE A 106 13.67 4.72 -1.64
N LEU A 107 14.94 4.50 -1.95
CA LEU A 107 15.45 4.67 -3.31
C LEU A 107 14.77 3.72 -4.30
N GLY A 108 14.60 2.45 -3.92
CA GLY A 108 13.89 1.46 -4.73
C GLY A 108 12.41 1.82 -4.90
N PHE A 109 11.76 2.29 -3.85
CA PHE A 109 10.37 2.76 -3.91
C PHE A 109 10.21 3.99 -4.82
N LEU A 110 11.08 4.99 -4.72
CA LEU A 110 11.03 6.18 -5.57
C LEU A 110 11.29 5.82 -7.05
N LEU A 111 12.25 4.94 -7.30
CA LEU A 111 12.51 4.44 -8.65
C LEU A 111 11.31 3.68 -9.21
N ALA A 112 10.66 2.86 -8.37
CA ALA A 112 9.42 2.17 -8.75
C ALA A 112 8.29 3.15 -9.10
N LEU A 113 8.11 4.24 -8.35
CA LEU A 113 7.10 5.26 -8.64
C LEU A 113 7.33 5.90 -10.01
N VAL A 114 8.56 6.30 -10.29
CA VAL A 114 8.94 6.95 -11.56
C VAL A 114 8.63 6.05 -12.77
N VAL A 115 8.80 4.74 -12.62
CA VAL A 115 8.55 3.78 -13.72
C VAL A 115 7.09 3.30 -13.72
N ALA A 116 6.54 2.95 -12.56
CA ALA A 116 5.23 2.30 -12.45
C ALA A 116 4.05 3.22 -12.79
N LEU A 117 4.10 4.50 -12.42
CA LEU A 117 2.99 5.41 -12.68
C LEU A 117 2.81 5.68 -14.18
N PRO A 118 3.84 6.07 -14.96
CA PRO A 118 3.70 6.23 -16.39
C PRO A 118 3.34 4.93 -17.12
N LEU A 119 3.95 3.80 -16.69
CA LEU A 119 3.66 2.49 -17.26
C LEU A 119 2.20 2.08 -17.01
N GLY A 120 1.74 2.20 -15.76
CA GLY A 120 0.37 1.87 -15.37
C GLY A 120 -0.66 2.74 -16.10
N TYR A 121 -0.41 4.05 -16.22
CA TYR A 121 -1.25 4.95 -16.98
C TYR A 121 -1.29 4.60 -18.48
N GLY A 122 -0.14 4.37 -19.10
CA GLY A 122 -0.05 3.97 -20.52
C GLY A 122 -0.80 2.67 -20.82
N LEU A 123 -0.66 1.68 -19.93
CA LEU A 123 -1.38 0.40 -20.03
C LEU A 123 -2.90 0.60 -19.84
N ALA A 124 -3.32 1.47 -18.93
CA ALA A 124 -4.74 1.74 -18.72
C ALA A 124 -5.41 2.36 -19.93
N LYS A 125 -4.68 3.15 -20.73
CA LYS A 125 -5.17 3.85 -21.92
C LYS A 125 -5.21 3.00 -23.18
N SER A 126 -4.46 1.92 -23.24
CA SER A 126 -4.36 1.09 -24.45
C SER A 126 -4.72 -0.36 -24.15
N ARG A 127 -5.90 -0.80 -24.63
CA ARG A 127 -6.32 -2.20 -24.49
C ARG A 127 -5.33 -3.19 -25.12
N LEU A 128 -4.69 -2.79 -26.25
CA LEU A 128 -3.70 -3.62 -26.92
C LEU A 128 -2.43 -3.78 -26.07
N LEU A 129 -1.91 -2.67 -25.53
CA LEU A 129 -0.74 -2.71 -24.65
C LEU A 129 -1.03 -3.48 -23.35
N ALA A 130 -2.21 -3.25 -22.76
CA ALA A 130 -2.63 -3.98 -21.57
C ALA A 130 -2.68 -5.50 -21.82
N ALA A 131 -3.32 -5.92 -22.91
CA ALA A 131 -3.41 -7.34 -23.29
C ALA A 131 -2.03 -7.96 -23.57
N ALA A 132 -1.10 -7.21 -24.16
CA ALA A 132 0.26 -7.67 -24.42
C ALA A 132 1.11 -7.79 -23.17
N VAL A 133 0.99 -6.87 -22.20
CA VAL A 133 1.86 -6.78 -21.02
C VAL A 133 1.30 -7.52 -19.81
N GLN A 134 -0.02 -7.64 -19.68
CA GLN A 134 -0.68 -8.28 -18.54
C GLN A 134 -0.17 -9.68 -18.20
N PRO A 135 0.08 -10.62 -19.15
CA PRO A 135 0.63 -11.92 -18.82
C PRO A 135 2.04 -11.85 -18.23
N TYR A 136 2.85 -10.87 -18.66
CA TYR A 136 4.20 -10.66 -18.11
C TYR A 136 4.16 -10.05 -16.72
N LEU A 137 3.20 -9.15 -16.44
CA LEU A 137 2.98 -8.63 -15.10
C LEU A 137 2.56 -9.75 -14.13
N ALA A 138 1.66 -10.62 -14.56
CA ALA A 138 1.23 -11.77 -13.76
C ALA A 138 2.38 -12.76 -13.51
N ALA A 139 3.15 -13.10 -14.54
CA ALA A 139 4.31 -13.97 -14.41
C ALA A 139 5.40 -13.35 -13.51
N GLY A 140 5.66 -12.05 -13.66
CA GLY A 140 6.66 -11.34 -12.85
C GLY A 140 6.34 -11.34 -11.35
N GLN A 141 5.07 -11.26 -10.98
CA GLN A 141 4.64 -11.38 -9.56
C GLN A 141 4.78 -12.81 -9.01
N ALA A 142 4.70 -13.82 -9.87
CA ALA A 142 4.81 -15.23 -9.45
C ALA A 142 6.27 -15.63 -9.16
N ILE A 143 7.26 -14.92 -9.70
CA ILE A 143 8.68 -15.20 -9.47
C ILE A 143 9.06 -14.67 -8.08
N PRO A 144 9.52 -15.53 -7.14
CA PRO A 144 10.00 -15.07 -5.86
C PRO A 144 11.21 -14.13 -6.02
N ALA A 145 11.15 -12.95 -5.42
CA ALA A 145 12.20 -11.94 -5.52
C ALA A 145 13.59 -12.47 -5.09
N ILE A 146 13.61 -13.36 -4.11
CA ILE A 146 14.85 -13.99 -3.61
C ILE A 146 15.60 -14.78 -4.70
N VAL A 147 14.92 -15.25 -5.73
CA VAL A 147 15.55 -15.96 -6.85
C VAL A 147 16.23 -15.00 -7.82
N ILE A 148 15.69 -13.77 -7.93
CA ILE A 148 16.24 -12.73 -8.81
C ILE A 148 17.45 -12.06 -8.15
N ALA A 149 17.46 -11.94 -6.83
CA ALA A 149 18.49 -11.23 -6.09
C ALA A 149 19.94 -11.66 -6.43
N PRO A 150 20.29 -12.99 -6.49
CA PRO A 150 21.65 -13.40 -6.87
C PRO A 150 22.04 -12.96 -8.28
N LEU A 151 21.11 -12.96 -9.23
CA LEU A 151 21.37 -12.51 -10.60
C LEU A 151 21.69 -11.02 -10.64
N LEU A 152 20.97 -10.22 -9.86
CA LEU A 152 21.24 -8.79 -9.76
C LEU A 152 22.64 -8.53 -9.17
N VAL A 153 23.04 -9.29 -8.16
CA VAL A 153 24.38 -9.18 -7.57
C VAL A 153 25.48 -9.58 -8.58
N ILE A 154 25.25 -10.64 -9.37
CA ILE A 154 26.19 -11.06 -10.42
C ILE A 154 26.35 -9.99 -11.52
N TRP A 155 25.23 -9.36 -11.93
CA TRP A 155 25.22 -8.40 -13.03
C TRP A 155 25.72 -7.01 -12.64
N LEU A 156 25.41 -6.57 -11.42
CA LEU A 156 25.60 -5.20 -10.94
C LEU A 156 26.74 -5.08 -9.90
N GLY A 157 27.26 -6.21 -9.42
CA GLY A 157 28.14 -6.26 -8.27
C GLY A 157 27.39 -6.19 -6.93
N PRO A 158 28.07 -6.51 -5.81
CA PRO A 158 27.50 -6.38 -4.48
C PRO A 158 27.34 -4.90 -4.10
N GLY A 159 26.36 -4.56 -3.24
CA GLY A 159 26.18 -3.22 -2.69
C GLY A 159 24.77 -2.66 -2.87
N LEU A 160 24.66 -1.34 -2.84
CA LEU A 160 23.40 -0.60 -2.84
C LEU A 160 22.52 -0.86 -4.08
N LEU A 161 23.15 -0.91 -5.27
CA LEU A 161 22.41 -0.90 -6.54
C LEU A 161 21.53 -2.15 -6.75
N PRO A 162 22.02 -3.40 -6.58
CA PRO A 162 21.16 -4.57 -6.72
C PRO A 162 19.99 -4.57 -5.74
N ASN A 163 20.19 -4.11 -4.49
CA ASN A 163 19.15 -4.04 -3.48
C ASN A 163 18.08 -3.02 -3.85
N VAL A 164 18.46 -1.84 -4.33
CA VAL A 164 17.54 -0.79 -4.83
C VAL A 164 16.73 -1.29 -6.02
N ILE A 165 17.36 -2.00 -6.97
CA ILE A 165 16.64 -2.55 -8.13
C ILE A 165 15.69 -3.67 -7.71
N LEU A 166 16.09 -4.51 -6.75
CA LEU A 166 15.21 -5.55 -6.22
C LEU A 166 14.00 -4.95 -5.52
N CYS A 167 14.18 -3.91 -4.69
CA CYS A 167 13.09 -3.14 -4.10
C CYS A 167 12.17 -2.57 -5.18
N MET A 168 12.74 -1.94 -6.21
CA MET A 168 12.00 -1.39 -7.34
C MET A 168 11.12 -2.47 -7.98
N LEU A 169 11.68 -3.64 -8.30
CA LEU A 169 10.94 -4.72 -8.95
C LEU A 169 9.76 -5.21 -8.11
N ILE A 170 9.95 -5.39 -6.80
CA ILE A 170 8.87 -5.84 -5.90
C ILE A 170 7.75 -4.80 -5.81
N VAL A 171 8.09 -3.53 -5.75
CA VAL A 171 7.17 -2.41 -5.58
C VAL A 171 6.46 -2.02 -6.88
N LEU A 172 7.12 -2.24 -8.02
CA LEU A 172 6.61 -1.86 -9.34
C LEU A 172 5.25 -2.50 -9.64
N PHE A 173 5.10 -3.80 -9.42
CA PHE A 173 3.89 -4.52 -9.78
C PHE A 173 2.62 -4.01 -9.08
N PRO A 174 2.55 -3.90 -7.74
CA PRO A 174 1.36 -3.39 -7.07
C PRO A 174 1.01 -1.96 -7.49
N ILE A 175 1.99 -1.09 -7.72
CA ILE A 175 1.73 0.28 -8.16
C ILE A 175 1.20 0.31 -9.59
N VAL A 176 1.76 -0.47 -10.51
CA VAL A 176 1.25 -0.58 -11.90
C VAL A 176 -0.20 -1.05 -11.90
N ILE A 177 -0.51 -2.12 -11.16
CA ILE A 177 -1.85 -2.71 -11.15
C ILE A 177 -2.88 -1.74 -10.57
N THR A 178 -2.56 -1.12 -9.43
CA THR A 178 -3.48 -0.15 -8.81
C THR A 178 -3.65 1.11 -9.65
N THR A 179 -2.62 1.53 -10.39
CA THR A 179 -2.71 2.65 -11.34
C THR A 179 -3.61 2.28 -12.52
N ILE A 180 -3.47 1.08 -13.08
CA ILE A 180 -4.36 0.58 -14.15
C ILE A 180 -5.80 0.57 -13.65
N LEU A 181 -6.05 -0.05 -12.50
CA LEU A 181 -7.39 -0.14 -11.91
C LEU A 181 -7.98 1.26 -11.64
N GLY A 182 -7.17 2.16 -11.06
CA GLY A 182 -7.60 3.52 -10.77
C GLY A 182 -8.07 4.28 -12.00
N VAL A 183 -7.31 4.19 -13.09
CA VAL A 183 -7.68 4.88 -14.36
C VAL A 183 -8.85 4.18 -15.04
N GLN A 184 -8.95 2.85 -15.02
CA GLN A 184 -10.03 2.10 -15.67
C GLN A 184 -11.37 2.18 -14.93
N THR A 185 -11.38 2.50 -13.66
CA THR A 185 -12.61 2.67 -12.86
C THR A 185 -13.21 4.06 -12.95
N ILE A 186 -12.56 5.00 -13.64
CA ILE A 186 -13.11 6.34 -13.88
C ILE A 186 -14.36 6.21 -14.77
N ASP A 187 -15.45 6.88 -14.36
CA ASP A 187 -16.67 6.94 -15.14
C ASP A 187 -16.40 7.64 -16.50
N GLN A 188 -16.67 6.92 -17.59
CA GLN A 188 -16.45 7.43 -18.93
C GLN A 188 -17.28 8.68 -19.21
N THR A 189 -18.44 8.83 -18.59
CA THR A 189 -19.28 10.03 -18.77
C THR A 189 -18.56 11.30 -18.32
N LEU A 190 -17.75 11.23 -17.26
CA LEU A 190 -16.95 12.36 -16.76
C LEU A 190 -15.84 12.72 -17.74
N THR A 191 -15.14 11.72 -18.28
CA THR A 191 -14.06 11.95 -19.24
C THR A 191 -14.58 12.45 -20.58
N ASP A 192 -15.74 11.97 -21.02
CA ASP A 192 -16.37 12.39 -22.27
C ASP A 192 -16.95 13.81 -22.16
N ALA A 193 -17.55 14.17 -21.02
CA ALA A 193 -17.98 15.54 -20.73
C ALA A 193 -16.79 16.52 -20.79
N ALA A 194 -15.67 16.18 -20.15
CA ALA A 194 -14.46 16.99 -20.20
C ALA A 194 -13.89 17.15 -21.63
N ARG A 195 -13.97 16.10 -22.45
CA ARG A 195 -13.56 16.16 -23.87
C ARG A 195 -14.45 17.07 -24.70
N VAL A 196 -15.77 17.07 -24.46
CA VAL A 196 -16.71 17.98 -25.12
C VAL A 196 -16.38 19.44 -24.78
N GLU A 197 -15.91 19.71 -23.55
CA GLU A 197 -15.43 21.04 -23.15
C GLU A 197 -14.02 21.37 -23.67
N GLY A 198 -13.39 20.48 -24.45
CA GLY A 198 -12.10 20.70 -25.10
C GLY A 198 -10.89 20.16 -24.33
N ALA A 199 -11.08 19.46 -23.21
CA ALA A 199 -9.97 18.85 -22.48
C ALA A 199 -9.42 17.64 -23.27
N SER A 200 -8.12 17.67 -23.56
CA SER A 200 -7.42 16.59 -24.27
C SER A 200 -5.97 16.46 -23.80
N GLY A 201 -5.38 15.31 -23.99
CA GLY A 201 -3.96 15.06 -23.66
C GLY A 201 -3.60 15.37 -22.21
N TRP A 202 -2.60 16.21 -22.01
CA TRP A 202 -2.07 16.54 -20.68
C TRP A 202 -3.09 17.22 -19.72
N PRO A 203 -3.90 18.20 -20.17
CA PRO A 203 -4.98 18.76 -19.34
C PRO A 203 -5.99 17.72 -18.85
N LEU A 204 -6.41 16.79 -19.72
CA LEU A 204 -7.33 15.72 -19.33
C LEU A 204 -6.72 14.82 -18.26
N LEU A 205 -5.44 14.45 -18.41
CA LEU A 205 -4.72 13.67 -17.42
C LEU A 205 -4.64 14.39 -16.07
N THR A 206 -4.15 15.63 -16.06
CA THR A 206 -3.78 16.31 -14.80
C THR A 206 -4.98 16.82 -14.01
N TYR A 207 -6.03 17.27 -14.69
CA TYR A 207 -7.17 17.91 -14.04
C TYR A 207 -8.36 16.96 -13.83
N ILE A 208 -8.44 15.86 -14.56
CA ILE A 208 -9.59 14.96 -14.51
C ILE A 208 -9.16 13.55 -14.10
N GLU A 209 -8.32 12.90 -14.89
CA GLU A 209 -8.04 11.48 -14.71
C GLU A 209 -7.17 11.18 -13.49
N PHE A 210 -6.11 11.95 -13.29
CA PHE A 210 -5.21 11.76 -12.16
C PHE A 210 -5.91 12.01 -10.80
N PRO A 211 -6.66 13.10 -10.59
CA PRO A 211 -7.43 13.28 -9.36
C PRO A 211 -8.46 12.18 -9.11
N LEU A 212 -9.15 11.71 -10.15
CA LEU A 212 -10.14 10.65 -10.01
C LEU A 212 -9.51 9.28 -9.75
N ALA A 213 -8.32 9.00 -10.32
CA ALA A 213 -7.56 7.79 -10.07
C ALA A 213 -6.78 7.81 -8.73
N LEU A 214 -6.58 9.00 -8.15
CA LEU A 214 -5.71 9.23 -7.00
C LEU A 214 -5.97 8.28 -5.83
N PRO A 215 -7.21 7.99 -5.40
CA PRO A 215 -7.44 7.06 -4.29
C PRO A 215 -6.85 5.66 -4.53
N ALA A 216 -7.00 5.14 -5.75
CA ALA A 216 -6.44 3.83 -6.11
C ALA A 216 -4.91 3.87 -6.23
N VAL A 217 -4.35 4.94 -6.80
CA VAL A 217 -2.91 5.16 -6.88
C VAL A 217 -2.29 5.25 -5.49
N LEU A 218 -2.92 6.00 -4.57
CA LEU A 218 -2.46 6.11 -3.18
C LEU A 218 -2.51 4.78 -2.43
N ALA A 219 -3.50 3.92 -2.71
CA ALA A 219 -3.55 2.57 -2.17
C ALA A 219 -2.33 1.74 -2.64
N GLY A 220 -1.96 1.85 -3.91
CA GLY A 220 -0.75 1.23 -4.46
C GLY A 220 0.54 1.77 -3.86
N ILE A 221 0.65 3.08 -3.71
CA ILE A 221 1.77 3.76 -3.07
C ILE A 221 1.95 3.27 -1.63
N ARG A 222 0.86 3.20 -0.86
CA ARG A 222 0.87 2.68 0.51
C ARG A 222 1.37 1.25 0.59
N THR A 223 0.85 0.38 -0.26
CA THR A 223 1.27 -1.03 -0.34
C THR A 223 2.73 -1.12 -0.78
N GLY A 224 3.14 -0.38 -1.80
CA GLY A 224 4.49 -0.35 -2.32
C GLY A 224 5.51 0.12 -1.29
N LEU A 225 5.22 1.17 -0.53
CA LEU A 225 6.12 1.68 0.51
C LEU A 225 6.37 0.64 1.62
N THR A 226 5.35 -0.14 2.00
CA THR A 226 5.53 -1.21 2.99
C THR A 226 6.32 -2.39 2.41
N LEU A 227 6.06 -2.75 1.16
CA LEU A 227 6.77 -3.83 0.47
C LEU A 227 8.22 -3.49 0.15
N SER A 228 8.60 -2.20 0.06
CA SER A 228 9.97 -1.81 -0.21
C SER A 228 10.94 -2.25 0.90
N VAL A 229 10.50 -2.26 2.16
CA VAL A 229 11.30 -2.79 3.28
C VAL A 229 11.60 -4.28 3.07
N MET A 230 10.58 -5.06 2.64
CA MET A 230 10.78 -6.47 2.33
C MET A 230 11.80 -6.66 1.21
N GLY A 231 11.74 -5.80 0.19
CA GLY A 231 12.71 -5.81 -0.91
C GLY A 231 14.15 -5.56 -0.47
N ALA A 232 14.35 -4.57 0.40
CA ALA A 232 15.66 -4.27 0.97
C ALA A 232 16.23 -5.46 1.76
N VAL A 233 15.44 -6.01 2.68
CA VAL A 233 15.84 -7.16 3.51
C VAL A 233 16.20 -8.38 2.65
N VAL A 234 15.41 -8.70 1.62
CA VAL A 234 15.73 -9.81 0.69
C VAL A 234 17.02 -9.55 -0.07
N GLY A 235 17.23 -8.30 -0.52
CA GLY A 235 18.48 -7.91 -1.18
C GLY A 235 19.69 -8.05 -0.25
N GLU A 236 19.59 -7.55 0.97
CA GLU A 236 20.63 -7.62 2.00
C GLU A 236 20.99 -9.07 2.36
N PHE A 237 20.00 -9.99 2.42
CA PHE A 237 20.24 -11.40 2.67
C PHE A 237 21.08 -12.09 1.59
N VAL A 238 20.93 -11.65 0.36
CA VAL A 238 21.58 -12.28 -0.80
C VAL A 238 22.89 -11.62 -1.17
N SER A 239 22.97 -10.29 -1.02
CA SER A 239 24.19 -9.54 -1.38
C SER A 239 25.39 -9.86 -0.47
N GLY A 240 25.18 -10.51 0.69
CA GLY A 240 26.26 -10.89 1.61
C GLY A 240 27.04 -9.69 2.14
N GLY A 241 26.44 -8.48 2.11
CA GLY A 241 27.04 -7.26 2.65
C GLY A 241 26.99 -7.23 4.19
N ASP A 242 27.88 -6.45 4.79
CA ASP A 242 27.95 -6.26 6.25
C ASP A 242 26.98 -5.17 6.74
N GLN A 243 26.15 -4.63 5.86
CA GLN A 243 25.34 -3.44 6.12
C GLN A 243 23.86 -3.72 5.89
N GLY A 244 23.03 -3.11 6.75
CA GLY A 244 21.59 -3.26 6.72
C GLY A 244 21.04 -4.20 7.79
N LEU A 245 19.73 -4.06 8.07
CA LEU A 245 19.07 -4.86 9.11
C LEU A 245 18.94 -6.33 8.70
N GLY A 246 18.73 -6.61 7.42
CA GLY A 246 18.71 -7.98 6.89
C GLY A 246 20.07 -8.64 7.00
N ALA A 247 21.16 -7.92 6.72
CA ALA A 247 22.52 -8.41 6.92
C ALA A 247 22.79 -8.73 8.39
N LEU A 248 22.35 -7.86 9.33
CA LEU A 248 22.47 -8.13 10.77
C LEU A 248 21.68 -9.39 11.20
N VAL A 249 20.48 -9.60 10.64
CA VAL A 249 19.72 -10.84 10.88
C VAL A 249 20.49 -12.07 10.40
N GLN A 250 21.13 -11.98 9.23
CA GLN A 250 21.93 -13.09 8.69
C GLN A 250 23.18 -13.35 9.55
N ILE A 251 23.89 -12.32 9.96
CA ILE A 251 25.08 -12.43 10.84
C ILE A 251 24.69 -13.04 12.20
N ALA A 252 23.61 -12.51 12.83
CA ALA A 252 23.13 -13.01 14.11
C ALA A 252 22.69 -14.49 14.02
N LYS A 253 22.06 -14.88 12.91
CA LYS A 253 21.70 -16.28 12.63
C LYS A 253 22.94 -17.19 12.54
N GLU A 254 23.99 -16.77 11.82
CA GLU A 254 25.23 -17.53 11.67
C GLU A 254 26.00 -17.68 13.00
N GLN A 255 25.89 -16.68 13.88
CA GLN A 255 26.49 -16.68 15.21
C GLN A 255 25.62 -17.35 16.27
N TYR A 256 24.39 -17.79 15.92
CA TYR A 256 23.39 -18.29 16.88
C TYR A 256 23.04 -17.30 17.98
N ASP A 257 23.21 -15.97 17.71
CA ASP A 257 22.83 -14.88 18.59
C ASP A 257 21.36 -14.49 18.36
N THR A 258 20.46 -15.29 18.93
CA THR A 258 19.03 -15.11 18.80
C THR A 258 18.53 -13.78 19.41
N PRO A 259 19.04 -13.29 20.57
CA PRO A 259 18.68 -11.98 21.08
C PRO A 259 18.93 -10.84 20.09
N SER A 260 20.10 -10.81 19.44
CA SER A 260 20.44 -9.80 18.42
C SER A 260 19.60 -9.94 17.15
N LEU A 261 19.26 -11.16 16.76
CA LEU A 261 18.33 -11.43 15.64
C LEU A 261 16.94 -10.83 15.95
N PHE A 262 16.40 -11.06 17.14
CA PHE A 262 15.13 -10.48 17.56
C PHE A 262 15.21 -8.96 17.68
N ALA A 263 16.32 -8.41 18.13
CA ALA A 263 16.54 -6.96 18.18
C ALA A 263 16.45 -6.34 16.77
N ALA A 264 17.10 -6.94 15.76
CA ALA A 264 17.02 -6.49 14.38
C ALA A 264 15.57 -6.62 13.81
N LEU A 265 14.84 -7.69 14.13
CA LEU A 265 13.43 -7.86 13.74
C LEU A 265 12.53 -6.78 14.35
N VAL A 266 12.76 -6.38 15.61
CA VAL A 266 12.02 -5.28 16.25
C VAL A 266 12.24 -3.97 15.53
N ILE A 267 13.48 -3.67 15.11
CA ILE A 267 13.78 -2.45 14.35
C ILE A 267 13.16 -2.51 12.93
N LEU A 268 13.19 -3.67 12.26
CA LEU A 268 12.49 -3.87 10.98
C LEU A 268 10.99 -3.62 11.11
N ALA A 269 10.37 -4.16 12.16
CA ALA A 269 8.95 -3.92 12.44
C ALA A 269 8.66 -2.44 12.72
N ALA A 270 9.54 -1.75 13.46
CA ALA A 270 9.42 -0.32 13.72
C ALA A 270 9.56 0.51 12.42
N LEU A 271 10.50 0.15 11.54
CA LEU A 271 10.68 0.80 10.24
C LEU A 271 9.44 0.61 9.35
N ALA A 272 8.91 -0.61 9.27
CA ALA A 272 7.68 -0.90 8.52
C ALA A 272 6.47 -0.15 9.09
N ALA A 273 6.34 -0.07 10.42
CA ALA A 273 5.29 0.70 11.09
C ALA A 273 5.43 2.21 10.81
N LEU A 274 6.65 2.74 10.78
CA LEU A 274 6.93 4.12 10.41
C LEU A 274 6.47 4.40 8.97
N TYR A 275 6.80 3.53 8.02
CA TYR A 275 6.38 3.67 6.62
C TYR A 275 4.87 3.59 6.46
N TYR A 276 4.23 2.70 7.20
CA TYR A 276 2.77 2.63 7.25
C TYR A 276 2.15 3.93 7.80
N ALA A 277 2.71 4.49 8.86
CA ALA A 277 2.25 5.76 9.45
C ALA A 277 2.43 6.93 8.49
N VAL A 278 3.60 7.02 7.82
CA VAL A 278 3.88 8.03 6.80
C VAL A 278 2.91 7.91 5.63
N SER A 279 2.70 6.71 5.11
CA SER A 279 1.77 6.48 4.01
C SER A 279 0.33 6.83 4.38
N TRP A 280 -0.10 6.52 5.61
CA TRP A 280 -1.41 6.89 6.11
C TRP A 280 -1.59 8.41 6.19
N LEU A 281 -0.54 9.12 6.65
CA LEU A 281 -0.56 10.58 6.70
C LEU A 281 -0.65 11.19 5.29
N LEU A 282 0.11 10.66 4.33
CA LEU A 282 0.07 11.12 2.93
C LEU A 282 -1.32 10.93 2.31
N VAL A 283 -1.96 9.77 2.52
CA VAL A 283 -3.33 9.52 2.06
C VAL A 283 -4.30 10.52 2.68
N LYS A 284 -4.20 10.73 3.99
CA LYS A 284 -5.10 11.66 4.70
C LYS A 284 -4.91 13.12 4.26
N LEU A 285 -3.69 13.54 3.95
CA LEU A 285 -3.41 14.86 3.40
C LEU A 285 -3.97 15.00 1.98
N ALA A 286 -3.84 13.97 1.14
CA ALA A 286 -4.41 13.98 -0.20
C ALA A 286 -5.94 14.06 -0.17
N GLU A 287 -6.62 13.29 0.70
CA GLU A 287 -8.07 13.37 0.90
C GLU A 287 -8.54 14.73 1.44
N ALA A 288 -7.70 15.49 2.11
CA ALA A 288 -8.04 16.82 2.62
C ALA A 288 -7.92 17.91 1.54
N VAL A 289 -7.19 17.66 0.46
CA VAL A 289 -6.96 18.59 -0.66
C VAL A 289 -7.97 18.37 -1.79
N TYR A 290 -8.44 17.15 -1.96
CA TYR A 290 -9.41 16.74 -2.98
C TYR A 290 -10.73 16.27 -2.35
#